data_2c95227503af664480188bf6b74de164
#
_entry.id   2c95227503af664480188bf6b74de164
#
_cell.length_a   1.000
_cell.length_b   1.000
_cell.length_c   1.000
_cell.angle_alpha   90.00
_cell.angle_beta   90.00
_cell.angle_gamma   90.00
#
_symmetry.space_group_name_H-M   'P 1'
#
loop_
_entity.id
_entity.type
_entity.pdbx_description
1 polymer ?
#
loop_
_entity_poly.entity_id
_entity_poly.type
_entity_poly.pdbx_seq_one_letter_code
_entity_poly.pdbx_strand_id
1 'polypeptide(L)'
;MDDFSTVDLLKEKERFEALFEYALMGILVATAKGKIELANHFLLNQFGYTQCDELLGQDIEILIPARYTHKHHTHRAKYVKKPERRPMGVGRDLFGVKKDGTEFPVEVSLSHYHSTDGIKIIAFIIDISQRKEIENAVLLQKEQLYENNLKIEELNNDLEKKVDLRTSQLQDTMHQLEASRDDLKKALSKEKELGDLKSRFVSMASHEFRTPLSTILSSASLLAKYTETSEQDKRDKHINRIKSSVNNLLDILNEFLSIGRIEDGKILTRYTCFNVRDFIENICVEIKGIAKKDQQFIYRHSGKQVIELDDSLLRNIIFNLLSNAIKFSADDGVIELISTVENDLFTITVKDNGIGISEEDQQHLFERFFRASNATNIQGTGLGLHIVAKYAELMNGTISFASELEQGTSITISFNKPLSV
;
A
#
# COMPACT_ATOMS: atom_id res chain seq x y z
N MET A 1 -48.04 -54.49 84.86
CA MET A 1 -48.43 -54.18 83.54
C MET A 1 -48.84 -52.74 83.47
N ASP A 2 -47.91 -52.02 83.16
CA ASP A 2 -47.73 -50.71 82.59
C ASP A 2 -48.79 -49.64 82.86
N ASP A 3 -48.59 -49.01 83.98
CA ASP A 3 -49.15 -47.73 84.34
C ASP A 3 -48.41 -46.65 83.50
N PHE A 4 -48.79 -46.51 82.19
CA PHE A 4 -48.40 -45.33 81.43
C PHE A 4 -49.06 -44.14 82.16
N SER A 5 -48.21 -43.39 82.86
CA SER A 5 -48.67 -42.26 83.62
C SER A 5 -49.41 -41.28 82.64
N THR A 6 -50.57 -40.78 83.12
CA THR A 6 -51.33 -39.73 82.42
C THR A 6 -50.48 -38.53 81.96
N VAL A 7 -49.33 -38.32 82.57
CA VAL A 7 -48.33 -37.30 82.28
C VAL A 7 -47.53 -37.64 81.03
N ASP A 8 -47.22 -38.93 80.76
CA ASP A 8 -46.48 -39.34 79.55
C ASP A 8 -47.40 -39.29 78.27
N LEU A 9 -48.66 -39.60 78.42
CA LEU A 9 -49.65 -39.47 77.38
C LEU A 9 -49.91 -37.99 76.97
N LEU A 10 -49.92 -37.11 77.94
CA LEU A 10 -50.03 -35.66 77.71
C LEU A 10 -48.80 -35.13 76.97
N LYS A 11 -47.59 -35.53 77.38
CA LYS A 11 -46.33 -35.13 76.65
C LYS A 11 -46.28 -35.65 75.21
N GLU A 12 -46.71 -36.87 74.97
CA GLU A 12 -46.75 -37.46 73.65
C GLU A 12 -47.79 -36.79 72.79
N LYS A 13 -48.93 -36.38 73.31
CA LYS A 13 -49.93 -35.59 72.68
C LYS A 13 -49.41 -34.18 72.25
N GLU A 14 -48.82 -33.49 73.22
CA GLU A 14 -48.23 -32.18 72.93
C GLU A 14 -47.13 -32.26 71.87
N ARG A 15 -46.28 -33.28 71.90
CA ARG A 15 -45.31 -33.51 70.80
C ARG A 15 -45.93 -33.76 69.45
N PHE A 16 -46.93 -34.57 69.41
CA PHE A 16 -47.64 -34.83 68.14
C PHE A 16 -48.32 -33.57 67.64
N GLU A 17 -49.04 -32.84 68.49
CA GLU A 17 -49.67 -31.56 68.12
C GLU A 17 -48.66 -30.55 67.57
N ALA A 18 -47.49 -30.42 68.22
CA ALA A 18 -46.42 -29.55 67.81
C ALA A 18 -45.86 -29.96 66.42
N LEU A 19 -45.57 -31.23 66.16
CA LEU A 19 -45.05 -31.73 64.87
C LEU A 19 -46.08 -31.61 63.77
N PHE A 20 -47.37 -31.78 64.10
CA PHE A 20 -48.45 -31.69 63.11
C PHE A 20 -48.78 -30.24 62.74
N GLU A 21 -48.95 -29.37 63.72
CA GLU A 21 -49.38 -27.98 63.50
C GLU A 21 -48.25 -27.05 62.97
N TYR A 22 -46.98 -27.26 63.40
CA TYR A 22 -45.86 -26.45 62.96
C TYR A 22 -45.12 -26.99 61.75
N ALA A 23 -45.65 -28.06 61.10
CA ALA A 23 -45.08 -28.57 59.86
C ALA A 23 -45.23 -27.52 58.73
N LEU A 24 -44.13 -27.26 57.98
CA LEU A 24 -44.09 -26.33 56.84
C LEU A 24 -44.65 -26.98 55.54
N MET A 25 -45.61 -27.87 55.67
CA MET A 25 -46.34 -28.54 54.59
C MET A 25 -47.77 -28.87 55.05
N GLY A 26 -48.66 -28.92 54.10
CA GLY A 26 -50.02 -29.34 54.39
C GLY A 26 -50.06 -30.84 54.78
N ILE A 27 -50.60 -31.12 55.97
CA ILE A 27 -50.81 -32.47 56.42
C ILE A 27 -52.31 -32.71 56.64
N LEU A 28 -52.81 -33.77 56.03
CA LEU A 28 -54.21 -34.17 56.10
C LEU A 28 -54.29 -35.66 56.46
N VAL A 29 -55.16 -35.97 57.41
CA VAL A 29 -55.49 -37.35 57.74
C VAL A 29 -56.93 -37.63 57.36
N ALA A 30 -57.15 -38.72 56.62
CA ALA A 30 -58.48 -39.13 56.18
C ALA A 30 -58.76 -40.62 56.47
N THR A 31 -60.00 -40.96 56.61
CA THR A 31 -60.44 -42.36 56.75
C THR A 31 -60.26 -43.11 55.42
N ALA A 32 -60.33 -44.43 55.40
CA ALA A 32 -60.37 -45.24 54.21
C ALA A 32 -61.56 -44.86 53.26
N LYS A 33 -62.65 -44.33 53.82
CA LYS A 33 -63.76 -43.79 53.05
C LYS A 33 -63.55 -42.41 52.47
N GLY A 34 -62.39 -41.71 52.79
CA GLY A 34 -62.07 -40.40 52.31
C GLY A 34 -62.63 -39.26 53.14
N LYS A 35 -63.15 -39.51 54.31
CA LYS A 35 -63.57 -38.47 55.23
C LYS A 35 -62.38 -37.87 55.94
N ILE A 36 -62.24 -36.54 55.94
CA ILE A 36 -61.16 -35.80 56.58
C ILE A 36 -61.36 -35.87 58.11
N GLU A 37 -60.34 -36.30 58.85
CA GLU A 37 -60.34 -36.34 60.29
C GLU A 37 -59.43 -35.34 60.94
N LEU A 38 -58.29 -35.03 60.33
CA LEU A 38 -57.38 -34.00 60.78
C LEU A 38 -56.82 -33.24 59.60
N ALA A 39 -56.64 -31.95 59.81
CA ALA A 39 -55.93 -31.07 58.88
C ALA A 39 -55.10 -30.05 59.71
N ASN A 40 -53.83 -29.91 59.42
CA ASN A 40 -52.98 -28.96 60.16
C ASN A 40 -53.20 -27.52 59.64
N HIS A 41 -52.75 -26.58 60.44
CA HIS A 41 -52.92 -25.14 60.15
C HIS A 41 -52.30 -24.73 58.80
N PHE A 42 -51.17 -25.35 58.41
CA PHE A 42 -50.53 -25.08 57.12
C PHE A 42 -51.42 -25.49 55.93
N LEU A 43 -52.09 -26.64 56.01
CA LEU A 43 -53.03 -27.06 55.00
C LEU A 43 -54.21 -26.10 54.85
N LEU A 44 -54.78 -25.68 55.99
CA LEU A 44 -55.89 -24.74 55.98
C LEU A 44 -55.51 -23.45 55.26
N ASN A 45 -54.35 -22.84 55.61
CA ASN A 45 -53.86 -21.65 54.93
C ASN A 45 -53.60 -21.87 53.44
N GLN A 46 -53.01 -22.99 53.10
CA GLN A 46 -52.66 -23.33 51.69
C GLN A 46 -53.91 -23.45 50.82
N PHE A 47 -55.02 -24.00 51.37
CA PHE A 47 -56.27 -24.20 50.67
C PHE A 47 -57.31 -23.06 50.93
N GLY A 48 -56.96 -22.04 51.70
CA GLY A 48 -57.79 -20.89 51.94
C GLY A 48 -58.94 -21.13 52.94
N TYR A 49 -58.81 -22.08 53.83
CA TYR A 49 -59.76 -22.33 54.93
C TYR A 49 -59.26 -21.66 56.21
N THR A 50 -60.20 -21.18 57.03
CA THR A 50 -59.87 -20.41 58.24
C THR A 50 -60.00 -21.29 59.52
N GLN A 51 -60.85 -22.28 59.50
CA GLN A 51 -61.12 -23.16 60.62
C GLN A 51 -61.07 -24.63 60.19
N CYS A 52 -60.53 -25.49 61.04
CA CYS A 52 -60.45 -26.91 60.78
C CYS A 52 -61.83 -27.57 60.63
N ASP A 53 -62.82 -27.08 61.36
CA ASP A 53 -64.20 -27.59 61.37
C ASP A 53 -64.88 -27.49 59.97
N GLU A 54 -64.39 -26.61 59.10
CA GLU A 54 -64.87 -26.48 57.73
C GLU A 54 -64.50 -27.71 56.85
N LEU A 55 -63.44 -28.42 57.19
CA LEU A 55 -62.95 -29.59 56.48
C LEU A 55 -63.24 -30.89 57.20
N LEU A 56 -63.39 -30.88 58.51
CA LEU A 56 -63.64 -32.10 59.32
C LEU A 56 -64.96 -32.78 58.86
N GLY A 57 -64.86 -34.11 58.59
CA GLY A 57 -65.96 -34.91 58.13
C GLY A 57 -66.35 -34.71 56.68
N GLN A 58 -65.75 -33.76 55.96
CA GLN A 58 -65.96 -33.59 54.51
C GLN A 58 -65.20 -34.63 53.71
N ASP A 59 -65.63 -34.84 52.46
CA ASP A 59 -64.89 -35.72 51.53
C ASP A 59 -63.61 -35.00 51.04
N ILE A 60 -62.51 -35.72 51.02
CA ILE A 60 -61.19 -35.16 50.55
C ILE A 60 -61.29 -34.62 49.11
N GLU A 61 -62.28 -35.05 48.37
CA GLU A 61 -62.51 -34.61 47.02
C GLU A 61 -62.89 -33.12 46.93
N ILE A 62 -63.24 -32.45 48.02
CA ILE A 62 -63.47 -31.01 48.06
C ILE A 62 -62.16 -30.21 47.78
N LEU A 63 -61.00 -30.82 48.05
CA LEU A 63 -59.68 -30.25 47.81
C LEU A 63 -59.12 -30.56 46.42
N ILE A 64 -59.91 -31.27 45.60
CA ILE A 64 -59.45 -31.77 44.28
C ILE A 64 -60.33 -31.19 43.18
N PRO A 65 -59.74 -30.73 42.06
CA PRO A 65 -60.54 -30.20 40.91
C PRO A 65 -61.60 -31.20 40.45
N ALA A 66 -62.80 -30.69 40.15
CA ALA A 66 -63.96 -31.49 39.80
C ALA A 66 -63.68 -32.51 38.67
N ARG A 67 -62.82 -32.12 37.69
CA ARG A 67 -62.42 -32.98 36.59
C ARG A 67 -61.63 -34.22 36.98
N TYR A 68 -61.07 -34.27 38.20
CA TYR A 68 -60.30 -35.40 38.71
C TYR A 68 -61.03 -36.21 39.80
N THR A 69 -62.14 -35.73 40.30
CA THR A 69 -62.88 -36.33 41.43
C THR A 69 -63.22 -37.80 41.17
N HIS A 70 -63.82 -38.13 40.03
CA HIS A 70 -64.20 -39.49 39.67
C HIS A 70 -63.02 -40.46 39.62
N LYS A 71 -61.91 -40.01 39.00
CA LYS A 71 -60.63 -40.79 38.93
C LYS A 71 -60.00 -40.96 40.31
N HIS A 72 -60.12 -39.92 41.14
CA HIS A 72 -59.56 -39.96 42.49
C HIS A 72 -60.25 -40.98 43.37
N HIS A 73 -61.58 -41.12 43.33
CA HIS A 73 -62.31 -42.18 44.00
C HIS A 73 -61.77 -43.59 43.64
N THR A 74 -61.52 -43.84 42.37
CA THR A 74 -60.99 -45.12 41.92
C THR A 74 -59.54 -45.32 42.40
N HIS A 75 -58.68 -44.27 42.36
CA HIS A 75 -57.33 -44.36 42.86
C HIS A 75 -57.25 -44.56 44.38
N ARG A 76 -58.12 -43.89 45.11
CA ARG A 76 -58.24 -44.09 46.59
C ARG A 76 -58.63 -45.49 46.95
N ALA A 77 -59.68 -46.05 46.27
CA ALA A 77 -60.10 -47.40 46.48
C ALA A 77 -59.03 -48.48 46.21
N LYS A 78 -58.17 -48.23 45.21
CA LYS A 78 -56.99 -49.05 44.92
C LYS A 78 -55.91 -48.92 46.01
N TYR A 79 -55.67 -47.70 46.46
CA TYR A 79 -54.66 -47.41 47.52
C TYR A 79 -55.03 -48.08 48.86
N VAL A 80 -56.28 -48.03 49.26
CA VAL A 80 -56.74 -48.62 50.50
C VAL A 80 -56.57 -50.16 50.49
N LYS A 81 -56.71 -50.83 49.33
CA LYS A 81 -56.50 -52.28 49.21
C LYS A 81 -55.06 -52.72 49.38
N LYS A 82 -54.12 -51.89 49.00
CA LYS A 82 -52.67 -52.12 49.14
C LYS A 82 -52.00 -50.82 49.45
N PRO A 83 -52.04 -50.36 50.67
CA PRO A 83 -51.46 -49.09 51.04
C PRO A 83 -49.92 -49.16 51.09
N GLU A 84 -49.24 -48.32 50.31
CA GLU A 84 -47.80 -48.22 50.26
C GLU A 84 -47.42 -46.75 50.39
N ARG A 85 -46.27 -46.45 51.07
CA ARG A 85 -45.72 -45.08 51.11
C ARG A 85 -45.20 -44.73 49.75
N ARG A 86 -45.75 -43.73 49.15
CA ARG A 86 -45.34 -43.30 47.84
C ARG A 86 -45.66 -41.83 47.57
N PRO A 87 -44.86 -41.14 46.76
CA PRO A 87 -45.27 -39.89 46.16
C PRO A 87 -46.42 -40.17 45.16
N MET A 88 -47.43 -39.30 45.16
CA MET A 88 -48.49 -39.33 44.13
C MET A 88 -48.08 -38.51 42.94
N GLY A 89 -48.55 -38.96 41.74
CA GLY A 89 -48.43 -38.14 40.55
C GLY A 89 -47.03 -38.10 39.92
N VAL A 90 -46.16 -39.08 40.16
CA VAL A 90 -44.88 -39.18 39.47
C VAL A 90 -45.13 -39.10 37.96
N GLY A 91 -44.64 -38.01 37.33
CA GLY A 91 -44.84 -37.71 35.89
C GLY A 91 -46.23 -37.15 35.52
N ARG A 92 -47.03 -36.71 36.51
CA ARG A 92 -48.32 -36.04 36.28
C ARG A 92 -48.45 -34.81 37.17
N ASP A 93 -48.97 -33.75 36.59
CA ASP A 93 -49.29 -32.52 37.33
C ASP A 93 -50.53 -32.76 38.17
N LEU A 94 -50.42 -32.68 39.48
CA LEU A 94 -51.56 -32.70 40.39
C LEU A 94 -51.96 -31.27 40.74
N PHE A 95 -53.26 -31.09 40.94
CA PHE A 95 -53.80 -29.78 41.31
C PHE A 95 -54.67 -29.91 42.54
N GLY A 96 -54.52 -28.97 43.44
CA GLY A 96 -55.46 -28.73 44.51
C GLY A 96 -56.45 -27.62 44.16
N VAL A 97 -57.60 -27.58 44.82
CA VAL A 97 -58.58 -26.51 44.68
C VAL A 97 -58.79 -25.84 46.03
N LYS A 98 -58.57 -24.55 46.04
CA LYS A 98 -58.80 -23.69 47.21
C LYS A 98 -60.30 -23.49 47.47
N LYS A 99 -60.67 -23.01 48.63
CA LYS A 99 -62.07 -22.70 49.02
C LYS A 99 -62.77 -21.72 48.06
N ASP A 100 -62.03 -20.80 47.43
CA ASP A 100 -62.50 -19.84 46.44
C ASP A 100 -62.63 -20.40 45.04
N GLY A 101 -62.27 -21.67 44.81
CA GLY A 101 -62.29 -22.32 43.53
C GLY A 101 -60.99 -22.21 42.74
N THR A 102 -59.95 -21.50 43.20
CA THR A 102 -58.66 -21.35 42.53
C THR A 102 -57.93 -22.68 42.54
N GLU A 103 -57.50 -23.12 41.38
CA GLU A 103 -56.63 -24.29 41.22
C GLU A 103 -55.18 -23.91 41.34
N PHE A 104 -54.40 -24.72 42.02
CA PHE A 104 -52.96 -24.53 42.13
C PHE A 104 -52.22 -25.89 42.06
N PRO A 105 -51.02 -25.93 41.53
CA PRO A 105 -50.28 -27.19 41.39
C PRO A 105 -49.75 -27.64 42.74
N VAL A 106 -49.92 -28.93 43.02
CA VAL A 106 -49.51 -29.52 44.27
C VAL A 106 -48.66 -30.78 44.05
N GLU A 107 -47.72 -31.01 44.98
CA GLU A 107 -47.05 -32.29 45.11
C GLU A 107 -47.65 -33.00 46.32
N VAL A 108 -48.04 -34.24 46.17
CA VAL A 108 -48.69 -35.00 47.21
C VAL A 108 -47.93 -36.28 47.49
N SER A 109 -47.67 -36.56 48.76
CA SER A 109 -47.11 -37.82 49.23
C SER A 109 -48.05 -38.51 50.20
N LEU A 110 -48.26 -39.78 50.02
CA LEU A 110 -49.18 -40.58 50.83
C LEU A 110 -48.42 -41.52 51.76
N SER A 111 -48.93 -41.59 52.99
CA SER A 111 -48.61 -42.61 54.00
C SER A 111 -49.86 -43.15 54.60
N HIS A 112 -49.77 -44.15 55.45
CA HIS A 112 -50.91 -44.74 56.16
C HIS A 112 -50.47 -45.28 57.53
N TYR A 113 -51.44 -45.42 58.44
CA TYR A 113 -51.29 -46.12 59.71
C TYR A 113 -52.57 -46.87 60.06
N HIS A 114 -52.48 -47.89 60.97
CA HIS A 114 -53.61 -48.63 61.42
C HIS A 114 -54.05 -48.06 62.79
N SER A 115 -55.31 -47.72 62.90
CA SER A 115 -55.99 -47.28 64.10
C SER A 115 -56.99 -48.33 64.52
N THR A 116 -57.54 -48.20 65.74
CA THR A 116 -58.64 -49.05 66.22
C THR A 116 -59.87 -49.03 65.30
N ASP A 117 -60.12 -47.98 64.69
CA ASP A 117 -61.23 -47.70 63.76
C ASP A 117 -60.95 -48.06 62.30
N GLY A 118 -59.78 -48.65 61.98
CA GLY A 118 -59.35 -48.99 60.62
C GLY A 118 -58.14 -48.28 60.07
N ILE A 119 -57.93 -48.36 58.77
CA ILE A 119 -56.81 -47.70 58.08
C ILE A 119 -57.05 -46.20 57.95
N LYS A 120 -56.10 -45.42 58.38
CA LYS A 120 -56.06 -43.97 58.18
C LYS A 120 -54.98 -43.63 57.15
N ILE A 121 -55.26 -42.68 56.27
CA ILE A 121 -54.37 -42.23 55.21
C ILE A 121 -53.87 -40.85 55.60
N ILE A 122 -52.57 -40.65 55.53
CA ILE A 122 -51.91 -39.34 55.71
C ILE A 122 -51.48 -38.84 54.34
N ALA A 123 -51.92 -37.64 53.96
CA ALA A 123 -51.47 -36.95 52.79
C ALA A 123 -50.60 -35.76 53.21
N PHE A 124 -49.40 -35.67 52.65
CA PHE A 124 -48.51 -34.54 52.74
C PHE A 124 -48.64 -33.74 51.44
N ILE A 125 -48.99 -32.46 51.51
CA ILE A 125 -49.32 -31.64 50.36
C ILE A 125 -48.44 -30.39 50.37
N ILE A 126 -47.74 -30.15 49.24
CA ILE A 126 -46.87 -29.03 49.04
C ILE A 126 -47.38 -28.24 47.84
N ASP A 127 -47.52 -26.93 48.00
CA ASP A 127 -47.77 -26.02 46.87
C ASP A 127 -46.48 -25.81 46.08
N ILE A 128 -46.53 -26.15 44.81
CA ILE A 128 -45.39 -26.02 43.91
C ILE A 128 -45.58 -24.91 42.88
N SER A 129 -46.50 -23.94 43.10
CA SER A 129 -46.79 -22.83 42.18
C SER A 129 -45.52 -22.03 41.89
N GLN A 130 -44.80 -21.58 42.93
CA GLN A 130 -43.59 -20.81 42.77
C GLN A 130 -42.49 -21.58 42.03
N ARG A 131 -42.34 -22.88 42.31
CA ARG A 131 -41.39 -23.73 41.62
C ARG A 131 -41.73 -23.85 40.12
N LYS A 132 -42.98 -24.02 39.77
CA LYS A 132 -43.45 -24.11 38.40
C LYS A 132 -43.28 -22.78 37.63
N GLU A 133 -43.50 -21.64 38.27
CA GLU A 133 -43.27 -20.33 37.70
C GLU A 133 -41.78 -20.10 37.36
N ILE A 134 -40.89 -20.47 38.31
CA ILE A 134 -39.44 -20.41 38.08
C ILE A 134 -39.00 -21.34 36.95
N GLU A 135 -39.49 -22.61 36.94
CA GLU A 135 -39.16 -23.54 35.89
C GLU A 135 -39.58 -23.03 34.49
N ASN A 136 -40.75 -22.44 34.37
CA ASN A 136 -41.25 -21.86 33.13
C ASN A 136 -40.44 -20.61 32.71
N ALA A 137 -40.12 -19.74 33.66
CA ALA A 137 -39.28 -18.57 33.41
C ALA A 137 -37.88 -18.97 32.90
N VAL A 138 -37.25 -19.97 33.49
CA VAL A 138 -35.94 -20.51 33.08
C VAL A 138 -36.04 -21.11 31.66
N LEU A 139 -37.14 -21.84 31.35
CA LEU A 139 -37.31 -22.41 30.05
C LEU A 139 -37.41 -21.31 28.96
N LEU A 140 -38.23 -20.28 29.24
CA LEU A 140 -38.37 -19.14 28.32
C LEU A 140 -37.05 -18.38 28.09
N GLN A 141 -36.28 -18.16 29.17
CA GLN A 141 -34.96 -17.55 29.06
C GLN A 141 -34.01 -18.39 28.24
N LYS A 142 -34.03 -19.70 28.39
CA LYS A 142 -33.21 -20.61 27.60
C LYS A 142 -33.54 -20.56 26.11
N GLU A 143 -34.79 -20.47 25.74
CA GLU A 143 -35.24 -20.32 24.36
C GLU A 143 -34.72 -18.98 23.76
N GLN A 144 -34.91 -17.87 24.49
CA GLN A 144 -34.44 -16.56 24.07
C GLN A 144 -32.89 -16.51 23.91
N LEU A 145 -32.18 -17.16 24.85
CA LEU A 145 -30.71 -17.23 24.76
C LEU A 145 -30.29 -18.02 23.52
N TYR A 146 -30.98 -19.11 23.21
CA TYR A 146 -30.69 -19.91 22.01
C TYR A 146 -30.89 -19.10 20.71
N GLU A 147 -32.00 -18.38 20.59
CA GLU A 147 -32.27 -17.52 19.44
C GLU A 147 -31.23 -16.39 19.28
N ASN A 148 -30.87 -15.75 20.40
CA ASN A 148 -29.85 -14.72 20.38
C ASN A 148 -28.49 -15.25 19.95
N ASN A 149 -28.10 -16.44 20.41
CA ASN A 149 -26.85 -17.07 20.00
C ASN A 149 -26.81 -17.35 18.50
N LEU A 150 -27.88 -17.89 17.92
CA LEU A 150 -27.97 -18.10 16.48
C LEU A 150 -27.81 -16.79 15.68
N LYS A 151 -28.45 -15.72 16.18
CA LYS A 151 -28.34 -14.40 15.54
C LYS A 151 -26.94 -13.80 15.66
N ILE A 152 -26.26 -14.03 16.77
CA ILE A 152 -24.85 -13.62 16.95
C ILE A 152 -23.93 -14.37 16.01
N GLU A 153 -24.10 -15.68 15.85
CA GLU A 153 -23.34 -16.48 14.87
C GLU A 153 -23.52 -15.99 13.44
N GLU A 154 -24.76 -15.70 13.03
CA GLU A 154 -25.05 -15.17 11.70
C GLU A 154 -24.36 -13.81 11.48
N LEU A 155 -24.49 -12.90 12.46
CA LEU A 155 -23.84 -11.59 12.39
C LEU A 155 -22.31 -11.67 12.38
N ASN A 156 -21.73 -12.59 13.14
CA ASN A 156 -20.28 -12.79 13.15
C ASN A 156 -19.78 -13.30 11.79
N ASN A 157 -20.46 -14.28 11.20
CA ASN A 157 -20.12 -14.78 9.86
C ASN A 157 -20.21 -13.68 8.79
N ASP A 158 -21.23 -12.82 8.87
CA ASP A 158 -21.36 -11.67 7.96
C ASP A 158 -20.26 -10.62 8.18
N LEU A 159 -19.91 -10.39 9.43
CA LEU A 159 -18.84 -9.46 9.78
C LEU A 159 -17.47 -9.95 9.28
N GLU A 160 -17.15 -11.23 9.48
CA GLU A 160 -15.93 -11.85 8.97
C GLU A 160 -15.81 -11.68 7.46
N LYS A 161 -16.87 -12.01 6.70
CA LYS A 161 -16.87 -11.81 5.24
C LYS A 161 -16.63 -10.36 4.84
N LYS A 162 -17.22 -9.41 5.56
CA LYS A 162 -17.00 -7.97 5.30
C LYS A 162 -15.59 -7.53 5.64
N VAL A 163 -15.01 -8.04 6.72
CA VAL A 163 -13.62 -7.78 7.11
C VAL A 163 -12.67 -8.31 6.05
N ASP A 164 -12.83 -9.55 5.61
CA ASP A 164 -11.98 -10.16 4.57
C ASP A 164 -12.04 -9.38 3.26
N LEU A 165 -13.26 -9.03 2.82
CA LEU A 165 -13.45 -8.23 1.60
C LEU A 165 -12.77 -6.86 1.71
N ARG A 166 -12.95 -6.18 2.85
CA ARG A 166 -12.33 -4.87 3.07
C ARG A 166 -10.81 -4.94 3.18
N THR A 167 -10.30 -5.99 3.81
CA THR A 167 -8.86 -6.22 3.91
C THR A 167 -8.22 -6.43 2.54
N SER A 168 -8.85 -7.26 1.69
CA SER A 168 -8.41 -7.47 0.31
C SER A 168 -8.44 -6.16 -0.50
N GLN A 169 -9.55 -5.40 -0.45
CA GLN A 169 -9.65 -4.10 -1.13
C GLN A 169 -8.58 -3.11 -0.66
N LEU A 170 -8.29 -3.10 0.63
CA LEU A 170 -7.26 -2.22 1.20
C LEU A 170 -5.87 -2.59 0.71
N GLN A 171 -5.55 -3.89 0.65
CA GLN A 171 -4.29 -4.38 0.11
C GLN A 171 -4.10 -4.00 -1.36
N ASP A 172 -5.12 -4.23 -2.19
CA ASP A 172 -5.09 -3.84 -3.61
C ASP A 172 -4.86 -2.34 -3.78
N THR A 173 -5.56 -1.53 -2.99
CA THR A 173 -5.42 -0.07 -3.02
C THR A 173 -4.02 0.37 -2.57
N MET A 174 -3.46 -0.28 -1.55
CA MET A 174 -2.08 -0.02 -1.10
C MET A 174 -1.07 -0.33 -2.20
N HIS A 175 -1.18 -1.48 -2.88
CA HIS A 175 -0.30 -1.83 -3.99
C HIS A 175 -0.38 -0.83 -5.15
N GLN A 176 -1.60 -0.40 -5.51
CA GLN A 176 -1.79 0.62 -6.55
C GLN A 176 -1.17 1.96 -6.15
N LEU A 177 -1.33 2.37 -4.89
CA LEU A 177 -0.77 3.61 -4.37
C LEU A 177 0.76 3.57 -4.36
N GLU A 178 1.36 2.46 -3.95
CA GLU A 178 2.82 2.27 -3.97
C GLU A 178 3.38 2.35 -5.39
N ALA A 179 2.76 1.67 -6.35
CA ALA A 179 3.15 1.73 -7.76
C ALA A 179 3.05 3.17 -8.31
N SER A 180 1.95 3.86 -8.06
CA SER A 180 1.74 5.25 -8.48
C SER A 180 2.75 6.21 -7.83
N ARG A 181 3.07 6.01 -6.54
CA ARG A 181 4.10 6.78 -5.84
C ARG A 181 5.47 6.62 -6.48
N ASP A 182 5.86 5.39 -6.83
CA ASP A 182 7.16 5.11 -7.42
C ASP A 182 7.27 5.68 -8.83
N ASP A 183 6.20 5.64 -9.62
CA ASP A 183 6.14 6.28 -10.94
C ASP A 183 6.23 7.82 -10.83
N LEU A 184 5.53 8.41 -9.88
CA LEU A 184 5.60 9.84 -9.62
C LEU A 184 7.01 10.27 -9.17
N LYS A 185 7.66 9.47 -8.34
CA LYS A 185 9.04 9.71 -7.90
C LYS A 185 10.03 9.69 -9.06
N LYS A 186 9.89 8.73 -10.00
CA LYS A 186 10.70 8.67 -11.22
C LYS A 186 10.45 9.90 -12.12
N ALA A 187 9.19 10.28 -12.31
CA ALA A 187 8.83 11.46 -13.10
C ALA A 187 9.40 12.75 -12.49
N LEU A 188 9.28 12.92 -11.17
CA LEU A 188 9.83 14.08 -10.46
C LEU A 188 11.37 14.15 -10.54
N SER A 189 12.05 13.00 -10.43
CA SER A 189 13.50 12.94 -10.59
C SER A 189 13.93 13.39 -11.98
N LYS A 190 13.22 12.92 -13.01
CA LYS A 190 13.48 13.31 -14.40
C LYS A 190 13.20 14.79 -14.67
N GLU A 191 12.11 15.32 -14.11
CA GLU A 191 11.78 16.75 -14.22
C GLU A 191 12.84 17.62 -13.56
N LYS A 192 13.31 17.22 -12.36
CA LYS A 192 14.38 17.93 -11.66
C LYS A 192 15.68 17.94 -12.46
N GLU A 193 16.08 16.80 -13.04
CA GLU A 193 17.25 16.70 -13.90
C GLU A 193 17.16 17.65 -15.11
N LEU A 194 16.00 17.67 -15.78
CA LEU A 194 15.73 18.60 -16.88
C LEU A 194 15.78 20.07 -16.44
N GLY A 195 15.26 20.37 -15.25
CA GLY A 195 15.31 21.70 -14.64
C GLY A 195 16.73 22.17 -14.37
N ASP A 196 17.56 21.28 -13.83
CA ASP A 196 18.98 21.54 -13.55
C ASP A 196 19.77 21.75 -14.84
N LEU A 197 19.51 20.92 -15.86
CA LEU A 197 20.11 21.09 -17.21
C LEU A 197 19.71 22.43 -17.83
N LYS A 198 18.43 22.81 -17.77
CA LYS A 198 17.95 24.10 -18.28
C LYS A 198 18.61 25.28 -17.55
N SER A 199 18.78 25.20 -16.25
CA SER A 199 19.42 26.25 -15.45
C SER A 199 20.88 26.39 -15.80
N ARG A 200 21.63 25.29 -15.95
CA ARG A 200 23.01 25.28 -16.41
C ARG A 200 23.16 25.88 -17.81
N PHE A 201 22.24 25.51 -18.72
CA PHE A 201 22.20 26.05 -20.09
C PHE A 201 22.11 27.59 -20.08
N VAL A 202 21.13 28.16 -19.37
CA VAL A 202 20.90 29.61 -19.32
C VAL A 202 22.10 30.33 -18.70
N SER A 203 22.67 29.79 -17.62
CA SER A 203 23.84 30.37 -16.93
C SER A 203 25.05 30.40 -17.83
N MET A 204 25.34 29.28 -18.52
CA MET A 204 26.48 29.15 -19.41
C MET A 204 26.33 30.01 -20.66
N ALA A 205 25.16 29.99 -21.31
CA ALA A 205 24.89 30.86 -22.44
C ALA A 205 25.12 32.33 -22.11
N SER A 206 24.65 32.78 -20.94
CA SER A 206 24.82 34.13 -20.46
C SER A 206 26.32 34.49 -20.29
N HIS A 207 27.10 33.55 -19.78
CA HIS A 207 28.55 33.76 -19.61
C HIS A 207 29.29 33.83 -20.94
N GLU A 208 29.06 32.85 -21.83
CA GLU A 208 29.72 32.74 -23.14
C GLU A 208 29.36 33.90 -24.08
N PHE A 209 28.16 34.48 -23.99
CA PHE A 209 27.80 35.69 -24.74
C PHE A 209 28.41 36.96 -24.14
N ARG A 210 28.53 37.05 -22.81
CA ARG A 210 29.02 38.27 -22.15
C ARG A 210 30.46 38.61 -22.53
N THR A 211 31.34 37.62 -22.60
CA THR A 211 32.78 37.80 -22.87
C THR A 211 33.04 38.46 -24.23
N PRO A 212 32.54 37.91 -25.36
CA PRO A 212 32.75 38.53 -26.67
C PRO A 212 32.06 39.89 -26.80
N LEU A 213 30.85 40.07 -26.22
CA LEU A 213 30.18 41.36 -26.22
C LEU A 213 30.98 42.43 -25.47
N SER A 214 31.58 42.09 -24.32
CA SER A 214 32.45 43.01 -23.60
C SER A 214 33.72 43.37 -24.40
N THR A 215 34.26 42.39 -25.15
CA THR A 215 35.43 42.61 -25.99
C THR A 215 35.07 43.53 -27.20
N ILE A 216 33.89 43.35 -27.81
CA ILE A 216 33.41 44.24 -28.85
C ILE A 216 33.24 45.66 -28.32
N LEU A 217 32.56 45.81 -27.17
CA LEU A 217 32.30 47.12 -26.56
C LEU A 217 33.58 47.85 -26.18
N SER A 218 34.52 47.16 -25.56
CA SER A 218 35.83 47.77 -25.18
C SER A 218 36.66 48.13 -26.40
N SER A 219 36.71 47.28 -27.42
CA SER A 219 37.42 47.56 -28.66
C SER A 219 36.79 48.72 -29.47
N ALA A 220 35.48 48.81 -29.50
CA ALA A 220 34.77 49.92 -30.11
C ALA A 220 35.04 51.26 -29.39
N SER A 221 35.05 51.21 -28.05
CA SER A 221 35.39 52.39 -27.21
C SER A 221 36.82 52.85 -27.40
N LEU A 222 37.77 51.93 -27.65
CA LEU A 222 39.18 52.29 -27.97
C LEU A 222 39.33 52.81 -29.40
N LEU A 223 38.63 52.27 -30.37
CA LEU A 223 38.61 52.79 -31.75
C LEU A 223 38.21 54.26 -31.81
N ALA A 224 37.25 54.69 -30.97
CA ALA A 224 36.79 56.05 -30.89
C ALA A 224 37.90 57.03 -30.37
N LYS A 225 38.93 56.51 -29.73
CA LYS A 225 40.06 57.31 -29.21
C LYS A 225 41.24 57.45 -30.18
N TYR A 226 41.33 56.53 -31.19
CA TYR A 226 42.44 56.57 -32.19
C TYR A 226 42.00 57.37 -33.39
N THR A 227 42.32 58.69 -33.41
CA THR A 227 41.86 59.61 -34.48
C THR A 227 42.94 59.96 -35.46
N GLU A 228 44.22 59.71 -35.15
CA GLU A 228 45.36 60.08 -35.99
C GLU A 228 45.68 58.99 -37.04
N THR A 229 46.21 59.39 -38.21
CA THR A 229 46.61 58.49 -39.28
C THR A 229 47.77 57.56 -38.86
N SER A 230 48.64 58.00 -37.97
CA SER A 230 49.73 57.22 -37.38
C SER A 230 49.30 56.06 -36.51
N GLU A 231 48.00 55.99 -36.13
CA GLU A 231 47.40 54.94 -35.26
C GLU A 231 46.66 53.91 -36.03
N GLN A 232 46.81 53.78 -37.35
CA GLN A 232 46.09 52.84 -38.19
C GLN A 232 46.27 51.40 -37.74
N ASP A 233 47.46 50.96 -37.41
CA ASP A 233 47.74 49.60 -36.94
C ASP A 233 46.98 49.27 -35.65
N LYS A 234 46.79 50.23 -34.74
CA LYS A 234 45.99 50.06 -33.52
C LYS A 234 44.51 49.92 -33.89
N ARG A 235 43.99 50.72 -34.82
CA ARG A 235 42.60 50.60 -35.32
C ARG A 235 42.36 49.23 -35.96
N ASP A 236 43.26 48.78 -36.83
CA ASP A 236 43.15 47.48 -37.49
C ASP A 236 43.15 46.32 -36.49
N LYS A 237 43.96 46.39 -35.46
CA LYS A 237 43.98 45.43 -34.36
C LYS A 237 42.62 45.35 -33.62
N HIS A 238 41.99 46.49 -33.33
CA HIS A 238 40.69 46.52 -32.65
C HIS A 238 39.53 46.11 -33.61
N ILE A 239 39.59 46.45 -34.89
CA ILE A 239 38.66 46.00 -35.91
C ILE A 239 38.71 44.46 -36.03
N ASN A 240 39.90 43.88 -36.09
CA ASN A 240 40.09 42.45 -36.17
C ASN A 240 39.58 41.75 -34.89
N ARG A 241 39.79 42.35 -33.71
CA ARG A 241 39.20 41.84 -32.47
C ARG A 241 37.67 41.83 -32.48
N ILE A 242 37.05 42.90 -32.98
CA ILE A 242 35.60 42.99 -33.11
C ILE A 242 35.11 41.88 -34.06
N LYS A 243 35.70 41.75 -35.26
CA LYS A 243 35.34 40.73 -36.22
C LYS A 243 35.45 39.31 -35.66
N SER A 244 36.58 39.02 -34.98
CA SER A 244 36.78 37.72 -34.31
C SER A 244 35.73 37.45 -33.24
N SER A 245 35.39 38.46 -32.43
CA SER A 245 34.36 38.31 -31.38
C SER A 245 32.96 38.11 -31.94
N VAL A 246 32.63 38.76 -33.07
CA VAL A 246 31.34 38.54 -33.75
C VAL A 246 31.27 37.13 -34.31
N ASN A 247 32.34 36.65 -34.99
CA ASN A 247 32.36 35.27 -35.49
C ASN A 247 32.21 34.25 -34.35
N ASN A 248 32.88 34.43 -33.24
CA ASN A 248 32.72 33.58 -32.09
C ASN A 248 31.27 33.56 -31.51
N LEU A 249 30.59 34.73 -31.52
CA LEU A 249 29.18 34.80 -31.14
C LEU A 249 28.29 34.01 -32.12
N LEU A 250 28.57 34.06 -33.39
CA LEU A 250 27.83 33.29 -34.44
C LEU A 250 28.07 31.78 -34.24
N ASP A 251 29.29 31.36 -33.94
CA ASP A 251 29.60 29.95 -33.69
C ASP A 251 28.88 29.44 -32.46
N ILE A 252 28.88 30.16 -31.36
CA ILE A 252 28.13 29.83 -30.13
C ILE A 252 26.65 29.74 -30.45
N LEU A 253 26.06 30.68 -31.16
CA LEU A 253 24.64 30.66 -31.55
C LEU A 253 24.32 29.44 -32.40
N ASN A 254 25.16 29.09 -33.37
CA ASN A 254 24.98 27.93 -34.24
C ASN A 254 25.06 26.61 -33.44
N GLU A 255 25.95 26.49 -32.44
CA GLU A 255 26.01 25.35 -31.54
C GLU A 255 24.68 25.18 -30.76
N PHE A 256 24.16 26.28 -30.18
CA PHE A 256 22.87 26.23 -29.46
C PHE A 256 21.70 25.87 -30.36
N LEU A 257 21.62 26.45 -31.58
CA LEU A 257 20.57 26.12 -32.55
C LEU A 257 20.68 24.68 -33.02
N SER A 258 21.88 24.13 -33.16
CA SER A 258 22.12 22.73 -33.52
C SER A 258 21.57 21.79 -32.45
N ILE A 259 21.83 22.06 -31.17
CA ILE A 259 21.27 21.25 -30.06
C ILE A 259 19.74 21.29 -30.08
N GLY A 260 19.14 22.48 -30.19
CA GLY A 260 17.67 22.58 -30.24
C GLY A 260 17.06 21.75 -31.38
N ARG A 261 17.69 21.79 -32.59
CA ARG A 261 17.24 20.97 -33.72
C ARG A 261 17.41 19.46 -33.52
N ILE A 262 18.49 19.05 -32.83
CA ILE A 262 18.75 17.65 -32.47
C ILE A 262 17.67 17.17 -31.50
N GLU A 263 17.39 17.94 -30.45
CA GLU A 263 16.40 17.60 -29.40
C GLU A 263 14.97 17.51 -29.95
N ASP A 264 14.61 18.43 -30.87
CA ASP A 264 13.29 18.42 -31.53
C ASP A 264 13.14 17.28 -32.53
N GLY A 265 14.19 16.49 -32.81
CA GLY A 265 14.17 15.46 -33.84
C GLY A 265 13.98 16.03 -35.29
N LYS A 266 14.30 17.30 -35.46
CA LYS A 266 14.07 18.03 -36.75
C LYS A 266 15.19 17.89 -37.77
N ILE A 267 16.28 17.18 -37.39
CA ILE A 267 17.38 16.93 -38.32
C ILE A 267 17.08 15.67 -39.10
N LEU A 268 16.81 15.87 -40.41
CA LEU A 268 16.69 14.79 -41.36
C LEU A 268 18.04 14.59 -42.06
N THR A 269 18.59 13.39 -41.96
CA THR A 269 19.84 13.03 -42.63
C THR A 269 19.62 12.98 -44.15
N ARG A 270 20.50 13.62 -44.92
CA ARG A 270 20.45 13.64 -46.37
C ARG A 270 21.74 13.02 -46.91
N TYR A 271 21.69 11.77 -47.26
CA TYR A 271 22.83 11.04 -47.82
C TYR A 271 23.11 11.48 -49.26
N THR A 272 24.38 11.81 -49.57
CA THR A 272 24.88 12.21 -50.88
C THR A 272 26.17 11.46 -51.17
N CYS A 273 26.41 11.16 -52.49
CA CYS A 273 27.66 10.56 -52.92
C CYS A 273 28.69 11.66 -53.21
N PHE A 274 29.86 11.58 -52.62
CA PHE A 274 30.93 12.57 -52.86
C PHE A 274 32.31 11.94 -52.72
N ASN A 275 33.35 12.62 -53.30
CA ASN A 275 34.75 12.25 -53.10
C ASN A 275 35.20 12.73 -51.72
N VAL A 276 35.46 11.77 -50.81
CA VAL A 276 35.82 12.05 -49.39
C VAL A 276 37.18 12.76 -49.29
N ARG A 277 38.12 12.42 -50.20
CA ARG A 277 39.44 13.03 -50.19
C ARG A 277 39.35 14.53 -50.50
N ASP A 278 38.71 14.87 -51.65
CA ASP A 278 38.55 16.26 -52.06
C ASP A 278 37.74 17.07 -51.07
N PHE A 279 36.70 16.44 -50.49
CA PHE A 279 35.82 17.02 -49.47
C PHE A 279 36.63 17.41 -48.23
N ILE A 280 37.44 16.49 -47.69
CA ILE A 280 38.26 16.72 -46.51
C ILE A 280 39.42 17.70 -46.79
N GLU A 281 40.04 17.62 -47.98
CA GLU A 281 41.09 18.59 -48.38
C GLU A 281 40.54 20.03 -48.40
N ASN A 282 39.32 20.24 -48.86
CA ASN A 282 38.66 21.56 -48.82
C ASN A 282 38.44 22.05 -47.38
N ILE A 283 38.04 21.19 -46.46
CA ILE A 283 37.89 21.53 -45.01
C ILE A 283 39.26 21.86 -44.44
N CYS A 284 40.30 21.08 -44.78
CA CYS A 284 41.66 21.34 -44.30
C CYS A 284 42.22 22.72 -44.78
N VAL A 285 41.89 23.14 -45.99
CA VAL A 285 42.27 24.48 -46.48
C VAL A 285 41.62 25.57 -45.64
N GLU A 286 40.33 25.42 -45.37
CA GLU A 286 39.57 26.40 -44.56
C GLU A 286 40.08 26.48 -43.12
N ILE A 287 40.29 25.31 -42.47
CA ILE A 287 40.72 25.24 -41.09
C ILE A 287 42.17 25.75 -40.86
N LYS A 288 43.03 25.58 -41.88
CA LYS A 288 44.39 26.15 -41.82
C LYS A 288 44.40 27.67 -41.64
N GLY A 289 43.35 28.37 -42.09
CA GLY A 289 43.21 29.82 -41.85
C GLY A 289 43.01 30.22 -40.40
N ILE A 290 42.59 29.31 -39.54
CA ILE A 290 42.39 29.54 -38.07
C ILE A 290 43.45 28.84 -37.23
N ALA A 291 44.33 28.03 -37.83
CA ALA A 291 45.42 27.37 -37.13
C ALA A 291 46.44 28.39 -36.56
N LYS A 292 47.11 28.03 -35.49
CA LYS A 292 48.17 28.85 -34.93
C LYS A 292 49.39 28.82 -35.85
N LYS A 293 50.24 29.88 -35.78
CA LYS A 293 51.26 30.18 -36.81
C LYS A 293 52.23 29.02 -37.06
N ASP A 294 52.59 28.25 -36.04
CA ASP A 294 53.63 27.21 -36.13
C ASP A 294 53.03 25.78 -36.06
N GLN A 295 51.71 25.66 -36.00
CA GLN A 295 51.05 24.35 -35.98
C GLN A 295 51.16 23.62 -37.30
N GLN A 296 51.50 22.32 -37.20
CA GLN A 296 51.60 21.45 -38.41
C GLN A 296 50.33 20.66 -38.61
N PHE A 297 49.84 20.66 -39.85
CA PHE A 297 48.61 19.97 -40.23
C PHE A 297 48.88 18.87 -41.25
N ILE A 298 48.59 17.59 -40.90
CA ILE A 298 48.89 16.43 -41.72
C ILE A 298 47.55 15.75 -42.05
N TYR A 299 47.20 15.66 -43.33
CA TYR A 299 46.05 14.86 -43.79
C TYR A 299 46.52 13.64 -44.58
N ARG A 300 45.96 12.45 -44.26
CA ARG A 300 46.21 11.22 -44.97
C ARG A 300 44.89 10.51 -45.27
N HIS A 301 44.74 10.05 -46.50
CA HIS A 301 43.60 9.25 -46.96
C HIS A 301 44.06 7.92 -47.49
N SER A 302 43.31 6.82 -47.15
CA SER A 302 43.55 5.48 -47.70
C SER A 302 42.23 4.78 -48.03
N GLY A 303 42.26 3.96 -49.11
CA GLY A 303 41.11 3.19 -49.55
C GLY A 303 40.28 3.86 -50.66
N LYS A 304 38.96 3.55 -50.70
CA LYS A 304 38.05 4.08 -51.72
C LYS A 304 37.84 5.58 -51.52
N GLN A 305 37.69 6.31 -52.63
CA GLN A 305 37.54 7.79 -52.60
C GLN A 305 36.09 8.28 -52.52
N VAL A 306 35.13 7.44 -52.94
CA VAL A 306 33.71 7.83 -52.96
C VAL A 306 32.97 7.16 -51.82
N ILE A 307 32.20 7.94 -51.08
CA ILE A 307 31.33 7.49 -50.02
C ILE A 307 29.95 8.10 -50.18
N GLU A 308 28.93 7.44 -49.60
CA GLU A 308 27.56 7.97 -49.48
C GLU A 308 27.30 8.29 -47.97
N LEU A 309 27.23 9.58 -47.67
CA LEU A 309 27.00 10.07 -46.32
C LEU A 309 26.37 11.46 -46.35
N ASP A 310 25.87 11.98 -45.22
CA ASP A 310 25.46 13.38 -45.14
C ASP A 310 26.70 14.28 -45.03
N ASP A 311 27.00 14.98 -46.14
CA ASP A 311 28.17 15.86 -46.26
C ASP A 311 28.11 17.05 -45.29
N SER A 312 26.93 17.58 -45.03
CA SER A 312 26.74 18.69 -44.10
C SER A 312 27.02 18.31 -42.64
N LEU A 313 26.48 17.15 -42.21
CA LEU A 313 26.72 16.66 -40.84
C LEU A 313 28.19 16.21 -40.69
N LEU A 314 28.76 15.55 -41.70
CA LEU A 314 30.17 15.14 -41.67
C LEU A 314 31.09 16.37 -41.62
N ARG A 315 30.81 17.42 -42.37
CA ARG A 315 31.56 18.70 -42.31
C ARG A 315 31.56 19.24 -40.86
N ASN A 316 30.39 19.32 -40.25
CA ASN A 316 30.27 19.83 -38.88
C ASN A 316 31.06 18.99 -37.88
N ILE A 317 31.05 17.67 -38.03
CA ILE A 317 31.84 16.74 -37.20
C ILE A 317 33.32 17.05 -37.34
N ILE A 318 33.84 17.07 -38.58
CA ILE A 318 35.25 17.27 -38.89
C ILE A 318 35.68 18.64 -38.37
N PHE A 319 34.90 19.68 -38.64
CA PHE A 319 35.22 21.06 -38.20
C PHE A 319 35.31 21.18 -36.67
N ASN A 320 34.35 20.57 -35.96
CA ASN A 320 34.39 20.56 -34.47
C ASN A 320 35.62 19.81 -33.92
N LEU A 321 35.95 18.66 -34.48
CA LEU A 321 37.10 17.87 -34.03
C LEU A 321 38.40 18.63 -34.31
N LEU A 322 38.57 19.17 -35.50
CA LEU A 322 39.79 19.91 -35.90
C LEU A 322 39.93 21.23 -35.11
N SER A 323 38.85 21.99 -34.93
CA SER A 323 38.87 23.23 -34.16
C SER A 323 39.26 22.93 -32.68
N ASN A 324 38.78 21.84 -32.10
CA ASN A 324 39.20 21.38 -30.78
C ASN A 324 40.71 21.01 -30.79
N ALA A 325 41.17 20.22 -31.73
CA ALA A 325 42.60 19.88 -31.86
C ALA A 325 43.51 21.12 -31.93
N ILE A 326 43.14 22.12 -32.75
CA ILE A 326 43.86 23.41 -32.84
C ILE A 326 43.89 24.16 -31.53
N LYS A 327 42.75 24.19 -30.87
CA LYS A 327 42.54 24.95 -29.64
C LYS A 327 43.31 24.39 -28.47
N PHE A 328 43.31 23.04 -28.31
CA PHE A 328 43.91 22.36 -27.18
C PHE A 328 45.38 21.96 -27.38
N SER A 329 45.91 22.06 -28.61
CA SER A 329 47.34 21.84 -28.88
C SER A 329 48.16 23.08 -28.64
N ALA A 330 49.45 22.89 -28.40
CA ALA A 330 50.44 23.95 -28.31
C ALA A 330 50.61 24.73 -29.64
N ASP A 331 51.33 25.85 -29.63
CA ASP A 331 51.51 26.68 -30.83
C ASP A 331 52.35 26.02 -31.93
N ASP A 332 53.18 25.04 -31.55
CA ASP A 332 53.99 24.17 -32.46
C ASP A 332 53.41 22.74 -32.59
N GLY A 333 52.16 22.55 -32.16
CA GLY A 333 51.53 21.25 -32.10
C GLY A 333 51.30 20.62 -33.48
N VAL A 334 51.25 19.28 -33.51
CA VAL A 334 50.95 18.49 -34.70
C VAL A 334 49.54 17.97 -34.63
N ILE A 335 48.74 18.23 -35.69
CA ILE A 335 47.37 17.76 -35.81
C ILE A 335 47.31 16.82 -37.01
N GLU A 336 46.97 15.58 -36.77
CA GLU A 336 46.78 14.57 -37.83
C GLU A 336 45.31 14.29 -38.07
N LEU A 337 44.88 14.33 -39.30
CA LEU A 337 43.58 13.88 -39.78
C LEU A 337 43.79 12.66 -40.68
N ILE A 338 43.20 11.55 -40.34
CA ILE A 338 43.30 10.31 -41.07
C ILE A 338 41.91 9.87 -41.47
N SER A 339 41.70 9.59 -42.77
CA SER A 339 40.44 9.01 -43.27
C SER A 339 40.72 7.69 -43.98
N THR A 340 39.91 6.66 -43.72
CA THR A 340 40.07 5.34 -44.28
C THR A 340 38.71 4.81 -44.76
N VAL A 341 38.68 4.25 -45.96
CA VAL A 341 37.47 3.60 -46.52
C VAL A 341 37.82 2.19 -46.94
N GLU A 342 37.53 1.21 -46.07
CA GLU A 342 37.83 -0.21 -46.29
C GLU A 342 36.63 -1.09 -45.87
N ASN A 343 36.35 -2.14 -46.66
CA ASN A 343 35.30 -3.13 -46.33
C ASN A 343 33.94 -2.54 -45.92
N ASP A 344 33.50 -1.52 -46.66
CA ASP A 344 32.24 -0.77 -46.38
C ASP A 344 32.23 -0.04 -45.04
N LEU A 345 33.39 0.17 -44.42
CA LEU A 345 33.56 0.99 -43.23
C LEU A 345 34.32 2.29 -43.60
N PHE A 346 33.73 3.42 -43.29
CA PHE A 346 34.43 4.70 -43.33
C PHE A 346 34.82 5.10 -41.94
N THR A 347 36.11 5.34 -41.72
CA THR A 347 36.64 5.86 -40.48
C THR A 347 37.31 7.19 -40.66
N ILE A 348 37.11 8.08 -39.70
CA ILE A 348 37.81 9.36 -39.64
C ILE A 348 38.42 9.51 -38.22
N THR A 349 39.70 9.77 -38.17
CA THR A 349 40.45 9.97 -36.92
C THR A 349 41.11 11.33 -36.92
N VAL A 350 40.87 12.12 -35.86
CA VAL A 350 41.61 13.35 -35.56
C VAL A 350 42.47 13.09 -34.38
N LYS A 351 43.77 13.29 -34.51
CA LYS A 351 44.77 13.14 -33.46
C LYS A 351 45.50 14.44 -33.23
N ASP A 352 45.66 14.84 -32.00
CA ASP A 352 46.45 16.00 -31.56
C ASP A 352 47.48 15.59 -30.49
N ASN A 353 48.49 16.41 -30.31
CA ASN A 353 49.46 16.27 -29.24
C ASN A 353 49.27 17.40 -28.19
N GLY A 354 48.03 17.68 -27.85
CA GLY A 354 47.63 18.74 -26.90
C GLY A 354 47.69 18.31 -25.44
N ILE A 355 46.93 19.02 -24.62
CA ILE A 355 46.93 18.88 -23.16
C ILE A 355 46.38 17.54 -22.67
N GLY A 356 45.70 16.75 -23.52
CA GLY A 356 45.06 15.51 -23.14
C GLY A 356 43.91 15.67 -22.14
N ILE A 357 43.32 14.56 -21.70
CA ILE A 357 42.13 14.50 -20.83
C ILE A 357 42.40 13.52 -19.71
N SER A 358 42.12 13.90 -18.46
CA SER A 358 42.24 13.01 -17.30
C SER A 358 41.27 11.85 -17.34
N GLU A 359 41.61 10.69 -16.73
CA GLU A 359 40.72 9.53 -16.67
C GLU A 359 39.33 9.83 -16.05
N GLU A 360 39.30 10.71 -15.05
CA GLU A 360 38.05 11.14 -14.42
C GLU A 360 37.15 11.91 -15.40
N ASP A 361 37.75 12.84 -16.17
CA ASP A 361 37.03 13.68 -17.11
C ASP A 361 36.60 12.94 -18.37
N GLN A 362 37.29 11.84 -18.74
CA GLN A 362 36.96 11.03 -19.91
C GLN A 362 35.54 10.41 -19.86
N GLN A 363 35.03 10.12 -18.68
CA GLN A 363 33.69 9.53 -18.50
C GLN A 363 32.57 10.49 -18.91
N HIS A 364 32.84 11.79 -18.89
CA HIS A 364 31.86 12.86 -19.14
C HIS A 364 32.10 13.60 -20.47
N LEU A 365 33.08 13.16 -21.27
CA LEU A 365 33.55 13.87 -22.43
C LEU A 365 32.49 14.25 -23.47
N PHE A 366 31.45 13.42 -23.63
CA PHE A 366 30.35 13.65 -24.57
C PHE A 366 29.07 14.18 -23.91
N GLU A 367 29.13 14.50 -22.62
CA GLU A 367 28.00 15.11 -21.93
C GLU A 367 27.86 16.59 -22.32
N ARG A 368 26.65 17.09 -22.21
CA ARG A 368 26.35 18.50 -22.52
C ARG A 368 27.03 19.43 -21.49
N PHE A 369 27.64 20.48 -21.99
CA PHE A 369 28.26 21.50 -21.17
C PHE A 369 29.47 21.02 -20.34
N PHE A 370 29.93 19.81 -20.62
CA PHE A 370 31.10 19.30 -19.93
C PHE A 370 32.37 19.95 -20.46
N ARG A 371 33.25 20.31 -19.55
CA ARG A 371 34.60 20.85 -19.83
C ARG A 371 35.60 20.21 -18.87
N ALA A 372 36.62 19.61 -19.43
CA ALA A 372 37.68 19.01 -18.63
C ALA A 372 38.32 20.03 -17.66
N SER A 373 38.69 19.57 -16.49
CA SER A 373 39.26 20.41 -15.41
C SER A 373 40.48 21.18 -15.86
N ASN A 374 41.33 20.56 -16.70
CA ASN A 374 42.54 21.18 -17.26
C ASN A 374 42.26 22.17 -18.42
N ALA A 375 41.01 22.23 -18.92
CA ALA A 375 40.60 23.08 -20.03
C ALA A 375 39.75 24.31 -19.60
N THR A 376 39.61 24.57 -18.30
CA THR A 376 38.75 25.64 -17.78
C THR A 376 39.16 27.04 -18.25
N ASN A 377 40.46 27.28 -18.48
CA ASN A 377 40.98 28.55 -18.95
C ASN A 377 40.89 28.73 -20.48
N ILE A 378 40.51 27.70 -21.23
CA ILE A 378 40.43 27.75 -22.69
C ILE A 378 38.94 27.92 -23.06
N GLN A 379 38.60 29.05 -23.73
CA GLN A 379 37.20 29.40 -24.04
C GLN A 379 36.44 28.30 -24.79
N GLY A 380 35.18 28.02 -24.42
CA GLY A 380 34.33 27.07 -25.12
C GLY A 380 33.08 26.70 -24.34
N THR A 381 32.05 26.32 -25.09
CA THR A 381 30.69 26.02 -24.64
C THR A 381 30.56 24.63 -23.99
N GLY A 382 31.50 23.70 -24.26
CA GLY A 382 31.37 22.29 -23.87
C GLY A 382 30.28 21.53 -24.67
N LEU A 383 29.85 22.06 -25.82
CA LEU A 383 28.80 21.48 -26.66
C LEU A 383 29.38 20.77 -27.89
N GLY A 384 30.57 21.14 -28.37
CA GLY A 384 31.11 20.64 -29.64
C GLY A 384 31.19 19.12 -29.71
N LEU A 385 31.76 18.45 -28.69
CA LEU A 385 31.85 16.97 -28.69
C LEU A 385 30.51 16.29 -28.50
N HIS A 386 29.59 16.88 -27.74
CA HIS A 386 28.20 16.38 -27.65
C HIS A 386 27.49 16.44 -29.02
N ILE A 387 27.65 17.54 -29.78
CA ILE A 387 27.11 17.69 -31.12
C ILE A 387 27.73 16.66 -32.07
N VAL A 388 29.05 16.44 -31.98
CA VAL A 388 29.75 15.41 -32.76
C VAL A 388 29.15 14.03 -32.48
N ALA A 389 28.94 13.67 -31.22
CA ALA A 389 28.35 12.39 -30.84
C ALA A 389 26.93 12.24 -31.41
N LYS A 390 26.12 13.27 -31.32
CA LYS A 390 24.74 13.23 -31.83
C LYS A 390 24.68 13.17 -33.37
N TYR A 391 25.52 13.89 -34.08
CA TYR A 391 25.60 13.79 -35.54
C TYR A 391 26.11 12.43 -35.99
N ALA A 392 27.09 11.83 -35.29
CA ALA A 392 27.54 10.47 -35.56
C ALA A 392 26.39 9.47 -35.36
N GLU A 393 25.66 9.56 -34.23
CA GLU A 393 24.50 8.74 -33.92
C GLU A 393 23.39 8.84 -35.00
N LEU A 394 23.06 10.06 -35.45
CA LEU A 394 22.08 10.30 -36.56
C LEU A 394 22.47 9.63 -37.86
N MET A 395 23.76 9.49 -38.13
CA MET A 395 24.30 8.79 -39.29
C MET A 395 24.64 7.30 -39.02
N ASN A 396 24.16 6.71 -37.92
CA ASN A 396 24.48 5.35 -37.48
C ASN A 396 25.97 5.08 -37.33
N GLY A 397 26.74 6.08 -36.94
CA GLY A 397 28.17 5.99 -36.64
C GLY A 397 28.45 5.69 -35.18
N THR A 398 29.66 5.23 -34.93
CA THR A 398 30.19 4.99 -33.58
C THR A 398 31.41 5.84 -33.31
N ILE A 399 31.60 6.29 -32.08
CA ILE A 399 32.73 7.11 -31.65
C ILE A 399 33.58 6.30 -30.68
N SER A 400 34.89 6.36 -30.86
CA SER A 400 35.90 5.93 -29.92
C SER A 400 36.94 7.00 -29.73
N PHE A 401 37.58 7.02 -28.58
CA PHE A 401 38.67 7.96 -28.30
C PHE A 401 39.73 7.32 -27.43
N ALA A 402 40.94 7.89 -27.51
CA ALA A 402 42.05 7.58 -26.63
C ALA A 402 42.70 8.90 -26.28
N SER A 403 42.94 9.14 -24.99
CA SER A 403 43.57 10.38 -24.50
C SER A 403 44.40 10.09 -23.28
N GLU A 404 45.54 10.70 -23.19
CA GLU A 404 46.41 10.68 -22.02
C GLU A 404 46.85 12.10 -21.70
N LEU A 405 46.87 12.44 -20.41
CA LEU A 405 47.19 13.77 -19.94
C LEU A 405 48.60 14.19 -20.44
N GLU A 406 48.71 15.38 -21.01
CA GLU A 406 49.94 15.94 -21.61
C GLU A 406 50.49 15.20 -22.85
N GLN A 407 49.79 14.16 -23.34
CA GLN A 407 50.21 13.43 -24.55
C GLN A 407 49.26 13.66 -25.74
N GLY A 408 48.12 14.24 -25.50
CA GLY A 408 47.15 14.60 -26.52
C GLY A 408 45.92 13.67 -26.56
N THR A 409 45.11 13.84 -27.61
CA THR A 409 43.84 13.16 -27.78
C THR A 409 43.69 12.63 -29.20
N SER A 410 43.15 11.41 -29.34
CA SER A 410 42.79 10.82 -30.62
C SER A 410 41.30 10.46 -30.59
N ILE A 411 40.50 11.04 -31.47
CA ILE A 411 39.07 10.74 -31.59
C ILE A 411 38.85 10.10 -32.95
N THR A 412 38.21 8.92 -32.95
CA THR A 412 37.90 8.16 -34.15
C THR A 412 36.37 7.99 -34.25
N ILE A 413 35.82 8.29 -35.42
CA ILE A 413 34.41 8.06 -35.75
C ILE A 413 34.34 7.06 -36.88
N SER A 414 33.49 6.07 -36.76
CA SER A 414 33.31 5.01 -37.73
C SER A 414 31.87 4.94 -38.21
N PHE A 415 31.67 4.85 -39.51
CA PHE A 415 30.37 4.73 -40.15
C PHE A 415 30.31 3.43 -40.95
N ASN A 416 29.33 2.59 -40.61
CA ASN A 416 29.08 1.32 -41.31
C ASN A 416 28.25 1.57 -42.59
N LYS A 417 28.63 0.98 -43.69
CA LYS A 417 27.99 1.15 -45.03
C LYS A 417 28.00 2.59 -45.57
N PRO A 418 29.14 3.21 -45.78
CA PRO A 418 29.18 4.43 -46.57
C PRO A 418 29.12 4.13 -48.08
N LEU A 419 28.47 3.03 -48.48
CA LEU A 419 28.59 2.57 -49.88
C LEU A 419 27.30 2.22 -50.56
N SER A 420 27.12 2.77 -51.69
CA SER A 420 26.63 2.08 -52.89
C SER A 420 27.40 2.57 -54.10
N VAL A 421 27.76 1.68 -54.93
CA VAL A 421 28.28 1.63 -56.33
C VAL A 421 29.71 1.28 -56.43
#